data_b0e6322217487d6645aba1d9eba029c1
#
_entry.id   b0e6322217487d6645aba1d9eba029c1
#
_cell.length_a   1.000
_cell.length_b   1.000
_cell.length_c   1.000
_cell.angle_alpha   90.00
_cell.angle_beta   90.00
_cell.angle_gamma   90.00
#
_symmetry.space_group_name_H-M   'P 1'
#
loop_
_entity.id
_entity.type
_entity.pdbx_description
1 polymer ?
#
loop_
_entity_poly.entity_id
_entity_poly.type
_entity_poly.pdbx_seq_one_letter_code
_entity_poly.pdbx_strand_id
1 'polypeptide(L)'
;MSVLKRAMVLVALLCLGCAAQTNAGADVDRRIEKQLRNEAELSPAATVKVGPHKPSDFGGWDEVTVAVNDQGEQKTYTFLLSKDGKTLVHYTRFDISTDPNQRTMAKIDLTGRPVRGSQDAKVTVAVYDDFQCPYCARMYDTLFNDVMKRYGDRVKVVYKDYPLYQIHPWAVRAALDSNCLLQQSNDAFWQFSDRVHATQHEISAQEEQPDPKPAKDSKDPKDAKKDAPKIRTVGLDKLTFDIAAGNKLDMTKLQACLATRDLDRVQKSLNEGKQLGVNATPTLFVNGERLEGALTPEELEAALDRALTDAGVPVPAKPTPAPAPATK
;
A
#
# COMPACT_ATOMS: atom_id res chain seq x y z
N MET A 1 -17.27 -32.87 -71.08
CA MET A 1 -16.58 -31.55 -70.81
C MET A 1 -17.39 -30.58 -69.92
N SER A 2 -18.37 -31.03 -69.15
CA SER A 2 -19.25 -30.10 -68.40
C SER A 2 -19.06 -30.08 -66.88
N VAL A 3 -18.57 -31.16 -66.29
CA VAL A 3 -18.44 -31.25 -64.82
C VAL A 3 -17.15 -30.60 -64.28
N LEU A 4 -16.09 -30.63 -65.06
CA LEU A 4 -14.79 -30.04 -64.64
C LEU A 4 -14.80 -28.48 -64.70
N LYS A 5 -15.60 -27.88 -65.57
CA LYS A 5 -15.73 -26.41 -65.62
C LYS A 5 -16.57 -25.84 -64.48
N ARG A 6 -17.57 -26.60 -63.94
CA ARG A 6 -18.37 -26.19 -62.80
C ARG A 6 -17.64 -26.28 -61.47
N ALA A 7 -16.74 -27.25 -61.30
CA ALA A 7 -15.88 -27.37 -60.09
C ALA A 7 -14.83 -26.24 -60.01
N MET A 8 -14.31 -25.77 -61.15
CA MET A 8 -13.30 -24.71 -61.18
C MET A 8 -13.90 -23.32 -60.87
N VAL A 9 -15.16 -23.06 -61.25
CA VAL A 9 -15.86 -21.82 -60.94
C VAL A 9 -16.26 -21.75 -59.42
N LEU A 10 -16.60 -22.88 -58.79
CA LEU A 10 -16.93 -22.94 -57.39
C LEU A 10 -15.69 -22.76 -56.48
N VAL A 11 -14.52 -23.28 -56.87
CA VAL A 11 -13.24 -23.09 -56.17
C VAL A 11 -12.75 -21.64 -56.29
N ALA A 12 -12.91 -21.00 -57.45
CA ALA A 12 -12.56 -19.59 -57.65
C ALA A 12 -13.44 -18.62 -56.85
N LEU A 13 -14.73 -18.91 -56.65
CA LEU A 13 -15.62 -18.14 -55.81
C LEU A 13 -15.35 -18.25 -54.32
N LEU A 14 -14.88 -19.42 -53.84
CA LEU A 14 -14.46 -19.63 -52.46
C LEU A 14 -13.13 -18.89 -52.13
N CYS A 15 -12.21 -18.78 -53.08
CA CYS A 15 -10.96 -18.03 -52.89
C CYS A 15 -11.16 -16.51 -52.94
N LEU A 16 -12.13 -15.99 -53.68
CA LEU A 16 -12.45 -14.56 -53.71
C LEU A 16 -13.14 -14.10 -52.41
N GLY A 17 -13.92 -14.96 -51.74
CA GLY A 17 -14.52 -14.67 -50.45
C GLY A 17 -13.49 -14.55 -49.30
N CYS A 18 -12.46 -15.42 -49.29
CA CYS A 18 -11.41 -15.38 -48.27
C CYS A 18 -10.47 -14.17 -48.45
N ALA A 19 -10.14 -13.76 -49.70
CA ALA A 19 -9.31 -12.58 -49.95
C ALA A 19 -10.00 -11.26 -49.61
N ALA A 20 -11.32 -11.19 -49.82
CA ALA A 20 -12.11 -9.99 -49.45
C ALA A 20 -12.27 -9.84 -47.93
N GLN A 21 -12.41 -10.94 -47.14
CA GLN A 21 -12.48 -10.92 -45.69
C GLN A 21 -11.11 -10.54 -45.06
N THR A 22 -9.99 -10.98 -45.61
CA THR A 22 -8.65 -10.60 -45.11
C THR A 22 -8.35 -9.12 -45.34
N ASN A 23 -8.79 -8.54 -46.45
CA ASN A 23 -8.60 -7.13 -46.74
C ASN A 23 -9.49 -6.21 -45.83
N ALA A 24 -10.70 -6.62 -45.51
CA ALA A 24 -11.59 -5.87 -44.64
C ALA A 24 -11.07 -5.81 -43.19
N GLY A 25 -10.52 -6.93 -42.67
CA GLY A 25 -9.90 -6.96 -41.33
C GLY A 25 -8.67 -6.05 -41.24
N ALA A 26 -7.78 -6.13 -42.23
CA ALA A 26 -6.56 -5.31 -42.28
C ALA A 26 -6.86 -3.81 -42.39
N ASP A 27 -7.97 -3.42 -43.01
CA ASP A 27 -8.41 -2.02 -43.08
C ASP A 27 -8.91 -1.55 -41.70
N VAL A 28 -9.67 -2.39 -41.00
CA VAL A 28 -10.12 -2.09 -39.62
C VAL A 28 -8.93 -1.91 -38.69
N ASP A 29 -7.96 -2.82 -38.71
CA ASP A 29 -6.75 -2.75 -37.89
C ASP A 29 -5.97 -1.46 -38.12
N ARG A 30 -5.82 -1.06 -39.38
CA ARG A 30 -5.17 0.22 -39.73
C ARG A 30 -5.92 1.43 -39.20
N ARG A 31 -7.26 1.40 -39.20
CA ARG A 31 -8.07 2.47 -38.60
C ARG A 31 -7.93 2.50 -37.09
N ILE A 32 -7.90 1.35 -36.44
CA ILE A 32 -7.62 1.23 -35.00
C ILE A 32 -6.25 1.82 -34.67
N GLU A 33 -5.21 1.43 -35.38
CA GLU A 33 -3.86 1.97 -35.18
C GLU A 33 -3.84 3.49 -35.33
N LYS A 34 -4.43 4.02 -36.42
CA LYS A 34 -4.48 5.46 -36.69
C LYS A 34 -5.21 6.22 -35.58
N GLN A 35 -6.32 5.69 -35.10
CA GLN A 35 -7.09 6.33 -34.01
C GLN A 35 -6.27 6.36 -32.71
N LEU A 36 -5.64 5.24 -32.35
CA LEU A 36 -4.84 5.16 -31.13
C LEU A 36 -3.60 6.05 -31.17
N ARG A 37 -2.95 6.19 -32.34
CA ARG A 37 -1.82 7.12 -32.49
C ARG A 37 -2.23 8.57 -32.25
N ASN A 38 -3.45 8.92 -32.68
CA ASN A 38 -3.96 10.27 -32.55
C ASN A 38 -4.42 10.59 -31.10
N GLU A 39 -5.15 9.65 -30.47
CA GLU A 39 -5.73 9.87 -29.14
C GLU A 39 -4.71 9.74 -28.01
N ALA A 40 -3.73 8.84 -28.13
CA ALA A 40 -2.75 8.57 -27.09
C ALA A 40 -1.44 9.37 -27.28
N GLU A 41 -1.40 10.31 -28.24
CA GLU A 41 -0.22 11.15 -28.52
C GLU A 41 1.09 10.35 -28.62
N LEU A 42 1.03 9.17 -29.27
CA LEU A 42 2.16 8.27 -29.36
C LEU A 42 3.33 8.90 -30.12
N SER A 43 4.56 8.59 -29.69
CA SER A 43 5.74 9.04 -30.39
C SER A 43 5.79 8.48 -31.83
N PRO A 44 6.47 9.17 -32.76
CA PRO A 44 6.60 8.68 -34.15
C PRO A 44 7.26 7.29 -34.24
N ALA A 45 8.09 6.93 -33.26
CA ALA A 45 8.79 5.63 -33.18
C ALA A 45 7.94 4.53 -32.52
N ALA A 46 6.79 4.87 -31.94
CA ALA A 46 5.94 3.89 -31.28
C ALA A 46 5.43 2.83 -32.27
N THR A 47 5.36 1.59 -31.80
CA THR A 47 4.74 0.49 -32.55
C THR A 47 3.39 0.14 -31.94
N VAL A 48 2.38 0.01 -32.80
CA VAL A 48 1.03 -0.43 -32.42
C VAL A 48 0.73 -1.72 -33.17
N LYS A 49 0.45 -2.77 -32.42
CA LYS A 49 0.13 -4.08 -32.96
C LYS A 49 -1.28 -4.48 -32.56
N VAL A 50 -2.18 -4.53 -33.52
CA VAL A 50 -3.55 -5.00 -33.35
C VAL A 50 -3.53 -6.54 -33.39
N GLY A 51 -4.12 -7.15 -32.39
CA GLY A 51 -4.26 -8.60 -32.28
C GLY A 51 -5.49 -9.12 -33.03
N PRO A 52 -5.73 -10.44 -33.00
CA PRO A 52 -6.88 -11.04 -33.65
C PRO A 52 -8.20 -10.56 -33.03
N HIS A 53 -9.20 -10.36 -33.87
CA HIS A 53 -10.58 -10.09 -33.46
C HIS A 53 -11.20 -11.41 -32.97
N LYS A 54 -11.66 -11.45 -31.72
CA LYS A 54 -12.30 -12.63 -31.10
C LYS A 54 -13.73 -12.29 -30.71
N PRO A 55 -14.68 -13.21 -30.83
CA PRO A 55 -16.01 -12.98 -30.27
C PRO A 55 -15.89 -12.60 -28.78
N SER A 56 -16.54 -11.53 -28.37
CA SER A 56 -16.60 -11.14 -26.96
C SER A 56 -17.84 -11.73 -26.25
N ASP A 57 -17.80 -11.72 -24.92
CA ASP A 57 -18.97 -12.08 -24.11
C ASP A 57 -20.11 -11.03 -24.23
N PHE A 58 -19.83 -9.88 -24.84
CA PHE A 58 -20.80 -8.83 -25.12
C PHE A 58 -21.40 -9.03 -26.50
N GLY A 59 -22.68 -9.37 -26.56
CA GLY A 59 -23.38 -9.60 -27.83
C GLY A 59 -23.23 -8.42 -28.79
N GLY A 60 -22.90 -8.69 -30.06
CA GLY A 60 -22.71 -7.65 -31.09
C GLY A 60 -21.30 -7.05 -31.16
N TRP A 61 -20.35 -7.51 -30.33
CA TRP A 61 -18.99 -6.98 -30.28
C TRP A 61 -17.95 -8.11 -30.44
N ASP A 62 -16.79 -7.74 -30.98
CA ASP A 62 -15.57 -8.54 -30.91
C ASP A 62 -14.60 -7.94 -29.90
N GLU A 63 -13.83 -8.77 -29.22
CA GLU A 63 -12.72 -8.33 -28.38
C GLU A 63 -11.44 -8.26 -29.23
N VAL A 64 -10.73 -7.14 -29.11
CA VAL A 64 -9.47 -6.87 -29.81
C VAL A 64 -8.44 -6.42 -28.78
N THR A 65 -7.29 -7.12 -28.75
CA THR A 65 -6.17 -6.73 -27.90
C THR A 65 -5.15 -5.96 -28.73
N VAL A 66 -4.74 -4.79 -28.27
CA VAL A 66 -3.76 -3.93 -28.94
C VAL A 66 -2.54 -3.76 -28.04
N ALA A 67 -1.38 -4.18 -28.56
CA ALA A 67 -0.10 -3.94 -27.90
C ALA A 67 0.54 -2.67 -28.45
N VAL A 68 0.90 -1.76 -27.58
CA VAL A 68 1.60 -0.51 -27.85
C VAL A 68 2.98 -0.57 -27.21
N ASN A 69 4.02 -0.31 -27.97
CA ASN A 69 5.37 -0.12 -27.45
C ASN A 69 5.82 1.29 -27.81
N ASP A 70 6.05 2.13 -26.81
CA ASP A 70 6.53 3.48 -26.96
C ASP A 70 7.69 3.74 -26.02
N GLN A 71 8.81 4.22 -26.52
CA GLN A 71 10.03 4.53 -25.76
C GLN A 71 10.53 3.37 -24.88
N GLY A 72 10.30 2.12 -25.31
CA GLY A 72 10.68 0.91 -24.54
C GLY A 72 9.65 0.46 -23.51
N GLU A 73 8.59 1.21 -23.28
CA GLU A 73 7.46 0.80 -22.43
C GLU A 73 6.42 0.07 -23.28
N GLN A 74 6.14 -1.20 -22.93
CA GLN A 74 5.12 -2.00 -23.59
C GLN A 74 3.85 -2.04 -22.74
N LYS A 75 2.74 -1.57 -23.34
CA LYS A 75 1.39 -1.62 -22.76
C LYS A 75 0.47 -2.43 -23.66
N THR A 76 -0.48 -3.13 -23.05
CA THR A 76 -1.50 -3.89 -23.76
C THR A 76 -2.88 -3.42 -23.31
N TYR A 77 -3.71 -3.10 -24.29
CA TYR A 77 -5.08 -2.63 -24.07
C TYR A 77 -6.07 -3.58 -24.69
N THR A 78 -7.24 -3.73 -24.05
CA THR A 78 -8.34 -4.53 -24.59
C THR A 78 -9.48 -3.61 -24.98
N PHE A 79 -9.99 -3.82 -26.18
CA PHE A 79 -11.08 -3.03 -26.76
C PHE A 79 -12.20 -3.95 -27.19
N LEU A 80 -13.42 -3.40 -27.25
CA LEU A 80 -14.56 -3.96 -27.96
C LEU A 80 -14.68 -3.26 -29.32
N LEU A 81 -14.74 -4.05 -30.38
CA LEU A 81 -14.97 -3.60 -31.75
C LEU A 81 -16.38 -4.00 -32.15
N SER A 82 -17.18 -3.05 -32.63
CA SER A 82 -18.51 -3.36 -33.18
C SER A 82 -18.41 -4.25 -34.41
N LYS A 83 -19.41 -5.12 -34.64
CA LYS A 83 -19.41 -6.07 -35.79
C LYS A 83 -19.35 -5.39 -37.14
N ASP A 84 -19.78 -4.13 -37.24
CA ASP A 84 -19.66 -3.32 -38.46
C ASP A 84 -18.29 -2.63 -38.63
N GLY A 85 -17.39 -2.83 -37.65
CA GLY A 85 -16.02 -2.30 -37.64
C GLY A 85 -15.93 -0.80 -37.54
N LYS A 86 -16.98 -0.09 -37.07
CA LYS A 86 -17.01 1.39 -37.03
C LYS A 86 -16.80 1.98 -35.64
N THR A 87 -17.04 1.20 -34.59
CA THR A 87 -16.95 1.68 -33.21
C THR A 87 -15.94 0.86 -32.44
N LEU A 88 -15.00 1.53 -31.78
CA LEU A 88 -14.02 0.94 -30.87
C LEU A 88 -14.28 1.49 -29.46
N VAL A 89 -14.42 0.60 -28.46
CA VAL A 89 -14.66 0.96 -27.06
C VAL A 89 -13.51 0.44 -26.21
N HIS A 90 -12.84 1.33 -25.50
CA HIS A 90 -11.91 0.92 -24.43
C HIS A 90 -12.73 0.62 -23.19
N TYR A 91 -12.52 -0.54 -22.57
CA TYR A 91 -13.26 -0.92 -21.38
C TYR A 91 -12.34 -1.55 -20.32
N THR A 92 -12.76 -1.42 -19.07
CA THR A 92 -12.14 -2.11 -17.95
C THR A 92 -13.14 -3.12 -17.38
N ARG A 93 -12.72 -4.36 -17.26
CA ARG A 93 -13.54 -5.44 -16.67
C ARG A 93 -13.17 -5.63 -15.21
N PHE A 94 -14.14 -5.54 -14.33
CA PHE A 94 -13.99 -5.84 -12.91
C PHE A 94 -14.70 -7.16 -12.61
N ASP A 95 -14.00 -8.06 -11.94
CA ASP A 95 -14.62 -9.22 -11.33
C ASP A 95 -15.17 -8.82 -9.97
N ILE A 96 -16.51 -8.75 -9.87
CA ILE A 96 -17.24 -8.40 -8.66
C ILE A 96 -17.78 -9.64 -7.91
N SER A 97 -17.41 -10.85 -8.33
CA SER A 97 -17.80 -12.09 -7.65
C SER A 97 -17.10 -12.27 -6.30
N THR A 98 -15.99 -11.58 -6.08
CA THR A 98 -15.23 -11.61 -4.84
C THR A 98 -14.95 -10.19 -4.36
N ASP A 99 -15.00 -10.00 -3.06
CA ASP A 99 -14.66 -8.71 -2.42
C ASP A 99 -13.18 -8.38 -2.61
N PRO A 100 -12.83 -7.26 -3.28
CA PRO A 100 -11.45 -6.84 -3.48
C PRO A 100 -10.74 -6.52 -2.16
N ASN A 101 -11.45 -6.05 -1.16
CA ASN A 101 -10.89 -5.70 0.14
C ASN A 101 -10.48 -6.96 0.92
N GLN A 102 -11.28 -8.02 0.87
CA GLN A 102 -10.91 -9.31 1.46
C GLN A 102 -9.65 -9.88 0.79
N ARG A 103 -9.52 -9.78 -0.53
CA ARG A 103 -8.31 -10.21 -1.25
C ARG A 103 -7.09 -9.38 -0.86
N THR A 104 -7.25 -8.10 -0.62
CA THR A 104 -6.18 -7.22 -0.14
C THR A 104 -5.80 -7.58 1.28
N MET A 105 -6.77 -7.71 2.18
CA MET A 105 -6.54 -8.04 3.58
C MET A 105 -5.83 -9.38 3.76
N ALA A 106 -6.16 -10.38 2.95
CA ALA A 106 -5.53 -11.70 2.96
C ALA A 106 -4.02 -11.68 2.60
N LYS A 107 -3.51 -10.60 2.02
CA LYS A 107 -2.09 -10.41 1.69
C LYS A 107 -1.32 -9.69 2.81
N ILE A 108 -2.00 -9.18 3.84
CA ILE A 108 -1.38 -8.47 4.95
C ILE A 108 -1.08 -9.47 6.07
N ASP A 109 0.19 -9.69 6.33
CA ASP A 109 0.63 -10.54 7.45
C ASP A 109 0.54 -9.77 8.79
N LEU A 110 -0.42 -10.14 9.60
CA LEU A 110 -0.66 -9.57 10.93
C LEU A 110 0.04 -10.36 12.05
N THR A 111 0.74 -11.45 11.72
CA THR A 111 1.35 -12.36 12.71
C THR A 111 2.40 -11.66 13.56
N GLY A 112 2.22 -11.69 14.87
CA GLY A 112 3.15 -11.09 15.84
C GLY A 112 3.30 -9.58 15.73
N ARG A 113 2.39 -8.90 15.06
CA ARG A 113 2.35 -7.43 14.99
C ARG A 113 1.70 -6.85 16.24
N PRO A 114 2.07 -5.64 16.66
CA PRO A 114 1.44 -5.00 17.81
C PRO A 114 -0.02 -4.65 17.50
N VAL A 115 -0.90 -4.94 18.46
CA VAL A 115 -2.34 -4.73 18.33
C VAL A 115 -2.81 -3.81 19.44
N ARG A 116 -3.60 -2.79 19.08
CA ARG A 116 -4.37 -1.96 20.02
C ARG A 116 -5.86 -2.11 19.74
N GLY A 117 -6.65 -2.37 20.77
CA GLY A 117 -8.07 -2.73 20.70
C GLY A 117 -8.31 -4.21 20.93
N SER A 118 -9.55 -4.65 20.82
CA SER A 118 -9.94 -6.05 21.05
C SER A 118 -9.36 -6.98 20.00
N GLN A 119 -8.73 -8.07 20.40
CA GLN A 119 -8.25 -9.11 19.49
C GLN A 119 -9.40 -9.71 18.64
N ASP A 120 -10.61 -9.75 19.20
CA ASP A 120 -11.80 -10.31 18.56
C ASP A 120 -12.54 -9.31 17.67
N ALA A 121 -12.05 -8.06 17.56
CA ALA A 121 -12.64 -7.03 16.71
C ALA A 121 -12.77 -7.51 15.27
N LYS A 122 -13.95 -7.31 14.69
CA LYS A 122 -14.26 -7.71 13.30
C LYS A 122 -13.68 -6.75 12.26
N VAL A 123 -13.41 -5.51 12.66
CA VAL A 123 -12.75 -4.52 11.82
C VAL A 123 -11.29 -4.37 12.24
N THR A 124 -10.40 -4.52 11.29
CA THR A 124 -8.95 -4.37 11.47
C THR A 124 -8.46 -3.19 10.64
N VAL A 125 -7.74 -2.29 11.29
CA VAL A 125 -7.00 -1.21 10.64
C VAL A 125 -5.52 -1.57 10.67
N ALA A 126 -4.95 -1.98 9.54
CA ALA A 126 -3.50 -2.15 9.40
C ALA A 126 -2.89 -0.82 8.98
N VAL A 127 -2.02 -0.25 9.81
CA VAL A 127 -1.40 1.05 9.59
C VAL A 127 0.06 0.87 9.21
N TYR A 128 0.42 1.20 7.97
CA TYR A 128 1.82 1.32 7.52
C TYR A 128 2.32 2.71 7.90
N ASP A 129 3.21 2.72 8.86
CA ASP A 129 3.58 3.92 9.61
C ASP A 129 5.10 4.11 9.66
N ASP A 130 5.50 5.37 9.76
CA ASP A 130 6.88 5.81 9.94
C ASP A 130 6.94 6.73 11.16
N PHE A 131 7.65 6.31 12.18
CA PHE A 131 7.78 7.03 13.45
C PHE A 131 8.33 8.46 13.31
N GLN A 132 9.03 8.78 12.22
CA GLN A 132 9.57 10.11 11.98
C GLN A 132 8.69 10.96 11.06
N CYS A 133 7.71 10.37 10.39
CA CYS A 133 6.85 11.09 9.46
C CYS A 133 5.85 12.00 10.19
N PRO A 134 5.83 13.33 9.92
CA PRO A 134 4.91 14.24 10.59
C PRO A 134 3.44 13.99 10.24
N TYR A 135 3.17 13.45 9.05
CA TYR A 135 1.82 13.04 8.65
C TYR A 135 1.34 11.81 9.42
N CYS A 136 2.28 10.90 9.79
CA CYS A 136 1.99 9.77 10.66
C CYS A 136 1.62 10.23 12.07
N ALA A 137 2.35 11.17 12.64
CA ALA A 137 2.00 11.73 13.96
C ALA A 137 0.60 12.36 13.95
N ARG A 138 0.25 13.10 12.90
CA ARG A 138 -1.09 13.69 12.74
C ARG A 138 -2.16 12.60 12.62
N MET A 139 -1.91 11.57 11.79
CA MET A 139 -2.85 10.46 11.63
C MET A 139 -3.02 9.68 12.93
N TYR A 140 -1.92 9.48 13.67
CA TYR A 140 -1.92 8.82 14.95
C TYR A 140 -2.82 9.54 15.97
N ASP A 141 -2.69 10.86 16.05
CA ASP A 141 -3.53 11.71 16.91
C ASP A 141 -5.00 11.60 16.51
N THR A 142 -5.31 11.79 15.23
CA THR A 142 -6.68 11.61 14.69
C THR A 142 -7.25 10.24 15.03
N LEU A 143 -6.49 9.18 14.76
CA LEU A 143 -6.96 7.81 14.96
C LEU A 143 -7.25 7.51 16.43
N PHE A 144 -6.30 7.80 17.34
CA PHE A 144 -6.39 7.35 18.72
C PHE A 144 -7.06 8.37 19.65
N ASN A 145 -6.88 9.67 19.43
CA ASN A 145 -7.43 10.71 20.31
C ASN A 145 -8.83 11.15 19.91
N ASP A 146 -9.17 11.09 18.63
CA ASP A 146 -10.47 11.52 18.13
C ASP A 146 -11.39 10.34 17.79
N VAL A 147 -10.96 9.45 16.88
CA VAL A 147 -11.84 8.49 16.22
C VAL A 147 -12.07 7.23 17.04
N MET A 148 -11.01 6.56 17.52
CA MET A 148 -11.13 5.23 18.16
C MET A 148 -11.98 5.21 19.42
N LYS A 149 -12.14 6.36 20.11
CA LYS A 149 -13.02 6.48 21.28
C LYS A 149 -14.47 6.13 20.98
N ARG A 150 -14.92 6.39 19.74
CA ARG A 150 -16.28 6.06 19.29
C ARG A 150 -16.49 4.57 19.06
N TYR A 151 -15.45 3.87 18.58
CA TYR A 151 -15.59 2.48 18.09
C TYR A 151 -15.35 1.42 19.16
N GLY A 152 -14.58 1.72 20.20
CA GLY A 152 -14.31 0.79 21.31
C GLY A 152 -13.76 -0.55 20.81
N ASP A 153 -14.33 -1.66 21.32
CA ASP A 153 -13.89 -3.02 21.01
C ASP A 153 -14.31 -3.53 19.61
N ARG A 154 -14.99 -2.70 18.81
CA ARG A 154 -15.42 -3.11 17.44
C ARG A 154 -14.30 -3.05 16.43
N VAL A 155 -13.25 -2.28 16.72
CA VAL A 155 -12.12 -2.01 15.82
C VAL A 155 -10.82 -2.31 16.55
N LYS A 156 -9.89 -2.96 15.86
CA LYS A 156 -8.49 -3.10 16.29
C LYS A 156 -7.55 -2.45 15.30
N VAL A 157 -6.48 -1.89 15.81
CA VAL A 157 -5.40 -1.30 15.03
C VAL A 157 -4.17 -2.20 15.12
N VAL A 158 -3.58 -2.51 13.98
CA VAL A 158 -2.35 -3.29 13.85
C VAL A 158 -1.28 -2.43 13.19
N TYR A 159 -0.16 -2.27 13.85
CA TYR A 159 0.95 -1.46 13.37
C TYR A 159 1.85 -2.25 12.42
N LYS A 160 2.26 -1.60 11.33
CA LYS A 160 3.17 -2.13 10.31
C LYS A 160 4.30 -1.13 10.08
N ASP A 161 5.54 -1.57 10.28
CA ASP A 161 6.71 -0.72 10.04
C ASP A 161 6.83 -0.34 8.55
N TYR A 162 6.92 0.95 8.25
CA TYR A 162 7.20 1.43 6.90
C TYR A 162 8.11 2.67 6.90
N PRO A 163 9.34 2.57 7.47
CA PRO A 163 10.25 3.70 7.56
C PRO A 163 10.73 4.17 6.19
N LEU A 164 10.56 5.46 5.89
CA LEU A 164 11.04 6.11 4.68
C LEU A 164 12.50 6.55 4.85
N TYR A 165 13.39 5.59 5.00
CA TYR A 165 14.79 5.77 5.41
C TYR A 165 15.62 6.72 4.54
N GLN A 166 15.16 7.04 3.31
CA GLN A 166 15.84 8.01 2.43
C GLN A 166 15.66 9.46 2.90
N ILE A 167 14.57 9.75 3.60
CA ILE A 167 14.20 11.10 4.03
C ILE A 167 14.03 11.22 5.55
N HIS A 168 13.96 10.10 6.25
CA HIS A 168 13.72 10.04 7.69
C HIS A 168 14.86 9.26 8.37
N PRO A 169 15.93 9.96 8.77
CA PRO A 169 17.20 9.33 9.19
C PRO A 169 17.11 8.47 10.44
N TRP A 170 16.20 8.74 11.39
CA TRP A 170 16.04 7.93 12.61
C TRP A 170 14.85 6.97 12.59
N ALA A 171 14.02 6.96 11.52
CA ALA A 171 12.82 6.14 11.43
C ALA A 171 13.10 4.63 11.56
N VAL A 172 14.17 4.14 10.89
CA VAL A 172 14.57 2.72 10.98
C VAL A 172 14.95 2.36 12.41
N ARG A 173 15.67 3.25 13.11
CA ARG A 173 16.06 3.01 14.48
C ARG A 173 14.86 2.94 15.41
N ALA A 174 13.92 3.88 15.30
CA ALA A 174 12.68 3.84 16.07
C ALA A 174 11.87 2.55 15.82
N ALA A 175 11.82 2.07 14.57
CA ALA A 175 11.19 0.80 14.22
C ALA A 175 11.91 -0.40 14.88
N LEU A 176 13.23 -0.42 14.94
CA LEU A 176 13.99 -1.45 15.63
C LEU A 176 13.75 -1.43 17.15
N ASP A 177 13.81 -0.25 17.77
CA ASP A 177 13.61 -0.07 19.20
C ASP A 177 12.21 -0.52 19.63
N SER A 178 11.18 -0.08 18.88
CA SER A 178 9.80 -0.49 19.12
C SER A 178 9.58 -2.00 18.98
N ASN A 179 10.21 -2.62 17.96
CA ASN A 179 10.14 -4.06 17.77
C ASN A 179 10.87 -4.85 18.88
N CYS A 180 11.95 -4.32 19.46
CA CYS A 180 12.61 -4.92 20.63
C CYS A 180 11.74 -4.82 21.89
N LEU A 181 11.02 -3.73 22.08
CA LEU A 181 10.03 -3.63 23.16
C LEU A 181 8.88 -4.61 22.95
N LEU A 182 8.36 -4.70 21.70
CA LEU A 182 7.28 -5.61 21.34
C LEU A 182 7.59 -7.08 21.65
N GLN A 183 8.83 -7.52 21.51
CA GLN A 183 9.23 -8.91 21.82
C GLN A 183 8.91 -9.31 23.28
N GLN A 184 8.79 -8.32 24.17
CA GLN A 184 8.51 -8.55 25.57
C GLN A 184 7.12 -8.06 26.01
N SER A 185 6.61 -6.99 25.39
CA SER A 185 5.34 -6.38 25.78
C SER A 185 4.69 -5.58 24.65
N ASN A 186 3.44 -5.94 24.31
CA ASN A 186 2.61 -5.15 23.41
C ASN A 186 2.35 -3.75 23.97
N ASP A 187 2.14 -3.63 25.27
CA ASP A 187 1.88 -2.34 25.94
C ASP A 187 3.11 -1.43 25.89
N ALA A 188 4.30 -1.97 26.07
CA ALA A 188 5.54 -1.21 25.94
C ALA A 188 5.74 -0.67 24.51
N PHE A 189 5.41 -1.48 23.49
CA PHE A 189 5.39 -1.01 22.10
C PHE A 189 4.47 0.20 21.94
N TRP A 190 3.23 0.11 22.44
CA TRP A 190 2.26 1.17 22.25
C TRP A 190 2.59 2.43 23.08
N GLN A 191 3.16 2.29 24.29
CA GLN A 191 3.68 3.42 25.04
C GLN A 191 4.83 4.13 24.31
N PHE A 192 5.71 3.36 23.66
CA PHE A 192 6.76 3.93 22.80
C PHE A 192 6.16 4.66 21.61
N SER A 193 5.20 4.04 20.91
CA SER A 193 4.51 4.64 19.77
C SER A 193 3.81 5.95 20.15
N ASP A 194 3.04 5.95 21.26
CA ASP A 194 2.37 7.15 21.78
C ASP A 194 3.37 8.29 22.02
N ARG A 195 4.49 7.95 22.64
CA ARG A 195 5.50 8.94 23.03
C ARG A 195 6.25 9.48 21.82
N VAL A 196 6.67 8.62 20.91
CA VAL A 196 7.40 9.04 19.72
C VAL A 196 6.56 9.96 18.86
N HIS A 197 5.31 9.60 18.55
CA HIS A 197 4.43 10.45 17.74
C HIS A 197 4.11 11.79 18.42
N ALA A 198 3.98 11.80 19.75
CA ALA A 198 3.73 13.04 20.49
C ALA A 198 4.94 13.98 20.56
N THR A 199 6.17 13.45 20.45
CA THR A 199 7.41 14.22 20.67
C THR A 199 8.41 14.15 19.52
N GLN A 200 7.95 13.88 18.27
CA GLN A 200 8.80 13.77 17.08
C GLN A 200 9.78 14.94 16.92
N HIS A 201 9.32 16.16 17.14
CA HIS A 201 10.14 17.35 17.01
C HIS A 201 11.30 17.37 18.02
N GLU A 202 11.02 17.00 19.27
CA GLU A 202 12.02 16.95 20.33
C GLU A 202 13.05 15.84 20.07
N ILE A 203 12.58 14.66 19.60
CA ILE A 203 13.44 13.53 19.22
C ILE A 203 14.35 13.95 18.05
N SER A 204 13.79 14.55 17.00
CA SER A 204 14.58 15.01 15.85
C SER A 204 15.68 15.99 16.27
N ALA A 205 15.37 16.98 17.10
CA ALA A 205 16.35 17.92 17.61
C ALA A 205 17.47 17.26 18.43
N GLN A 206 17.18 16.14 19.09
CA GLN A 206 18.16 15.39 19.88
C GLN A 206 18.99 14.42 19.02
N GLU A 207 18.36 13.78 18.01
CA GLU A 207 19.04 12.84 17.10
C GLU A 207 19.94 13.55 16.07
N GLU A 208 19.67 14.81 15.74
CA GLU A 208 20.51 15.63 14.85
C GLU A 208 21.79 16.14 15.52
N GLN A 209 21.89 16.06 16.85
CA GLN A 209 23.11 16.44 17.55
C GLN A 209 24.21 15.42 17.29
N PRO A 210 25.45 15.87 16.98
CA PRO A 210 26.57 14.95 16.81
C PRO A 210 26.79 14.16 18.10
N ASP A 211 27.12 12.89 17.96
CA ASP A 211 27.51 12.07 19.11
C ASP A 211 28.57 12.78 19.95
N PRO A 212 28.44 12.78 21.29
CA PRO A 212 29.49 13.31 22.13
C PRO A 212 30.81 12.65 21.74
N LYS A 213 31.81 13.48 21.34
CA LYS A 213 33.11 12.96 20.92
C LYS A 213 33.59 11.94 21.95
N PRO A 214 34.07 10.76 21.53
CA PRO A 214 34.67 9.83 22.48
C PRO A 214 35.77 10.59 23.25
N ALA A 215 35.78 10.41 24.56
CA ALA A 215 36.80 11.02 25.37
C ALA A 215 38.17 10.68 24.76
N LYS A 216 38.95 11.70 24.43
CA LYS A 216 40.31 11.52 23.93
C LYS A 216 41.10 10.90 25.07
N ASP A 217 41.19 9.57 25.10
CA ASP A 217 42.28 8.86 25.80
C ASP A 217 41.96 7.35 25.82
N SER A 218 42.34 6.64 24.75
CA SER A 218 42.90 5.29 24.85
C SER A 218 43.68 5.00 23.56
N LYS A 219 44.97 5.06 23.68
CA LYS A 219 45.93 4.73 22.61
C LYS A 219 46.26 3.23 22.53
N ASP A 220 45.38 2.33 23.04
CA ASP A 220 45.67 0.93 23.03
C ASP A 220 44.72 0.12 22.13
N PRO A 221 45.23 -0.50 21.03
CA PRO A 221 44.43 -1.30 20.11
C PRO A 221 43.79 -2.55 20.75
N LYS A 222 44.14 -2.90 21.99
CA LYS A 222 43.58 -4.04 22.72
C LYS A 222 42.25 -3.75 23.40
N ASP A 223 41.86 -2.47 23.52
CA ASP A 223 40.59 -2.06 24.13
C ASP A 223 39.44 -1.97 23.14
N ALA A 224 39.67 -2.10 21.83
CA ALA A 224 38.66 -2.07 20.78
C ALA A 224 37.63 -3.22 20.81
N LYS A 225 37.79 -4.20 21.69
CA LYS A 225 36.87 -5.35 21.87
C LYS A 225 35.88 -5.20 23.04
N LYS A 226 35.86 -4.08 23.74
CA LYS A 226 35.00 -3.89 24.94
C LYS A 226 33.93 -2.79 24.77
N ASP A 227 33.88 -2.09 23.68
CA ASP A 227 32.86 -1.07 23.51
C ASP A 227 31.57 -1.68 22.96
N ALA A 228 30.74 -2.22 23.87
CA ALA A 228 29.31 -2.25 23.62
C ALA A 228 28.87 -0.81 23.25
N PRO A 229 27.98 -0.61 22.27
CA PRO A 229 27.57 0.74 21.87
C PRO A 229 27.07 1.48 23.11
N LYS A 230 27.73 2.61 23.43
CA LYS A 230 27.34 3.44 24.57
C LYS A 230 25.89 3.87 24.38
N ILE A 231 25.03 3.49 25.31
CA ILE A 231 23.63 3.93 25.35
C ILE A 231 23.65 5.45 25.43
N ARG A 232 23.01 6.10 24.45
CA ARG A 232 22.81 7.56 24.51
C ARG A 232 21.82 7.85 25.64
N THR A 233 22.12 8.85 26.45
CA THR A 233 21.24 9.25 27.56
C THR A 233 20.12 10.20 27.13
N VAL A 234 19.97 10.42 25.82
CA VAL A 234 19.00 11.34 25.20
C VAL A 234 18.38 10.68 23.96
N GLY A 235 17.27 11.23 23.49
CA GLY A 235 16.60 10.76 22.28
C GLY A 235 15.96 9.39 22.42
N LEU A 236 15.97 8.61 21.34
CA LEU A 236 15.31 7.30 21.24
C LEU A 236 15.85 6.29 22.26
N ASP A 237 17.16 6.25 22.50
CA ASP A 237 17.75 5.31 23.47
C ASP A 237 17.17 5.53 24.86
N LYS A 238 17.19 6.79 25.33
CA LYS A 238 16.63 7.13 26.63
C LYS A 238 15.16 6.73 26.72
N LEU A 239 14.38 7.07 25.72
CA LEU A 239 12.95 6.74 25.68
C LEU A 239 12.71 5.23 25.74
N THR A 240 13.46 4.46 24.93
CA THR A 240 13.36 2.99 24.89
C THR A 240 13.64 2.37 26.24
N PHE A 241 14.71 2.81 26.92
CA PHE A 241 15.07 2.31 28.23
C PHE A 241 14.12 2.77 29.35
N ASP A 242 13.64 4.00 29.32
CA ASP A 242 12.66 4.49 30.28
C ASP A 242 11.34 3.70 30.21
N ILE A 243 10.85 3.42 29.00
CA ILE A 243 9.64 2.61 28.78
C ILE A 243 9.87 1.16 29.23
N ALA A 244 11.02 0.58 28.91
CA ALA A 244 11.34 -0.77 29.35
C ALA A 244 11.38 -0.88 30.86
N ALA A 245 12.01 0.07 31.55
CA ALA A 245 12.08 0.13 33.00
C ALA A 245 10.68 0.29 33.63
N GLY A 246 9.87 1.21 33.07
CA GLY A 246 8.49 1.44 33.54
C GLY A 246 7.58 0.22 33.40
N ASN A 247 7.79 -0.60 32.38
CA ASN A 247 7.08 -1.85 32.13
C ASN A 247 7.76 -3.09 32.77
N LYS A 248 8.84 -2.91 33.54
CA LYS A 248 9.60 -3.97 34.21
C LYS A 248 10.10 -5.04 33.23
N LEU A 249 10.50 -4.64 32.04
CA LEU A 249 11.03 -5.56 31.03
C LEU A 249 12.42 -6.07 31.43
N ASP A 250 12.79 -7.22 30.88
CA ASP A 250 14.14 -7.78 31.01
C ASP A 250 15.14 -6.92 30.21
N MET A 251 15.93 -6.12 30.93
CA MET A 251 16.89 -5.18 30.34
C MET A 251 18.02 -5.91 29.57
N THR A 252 18.39 -7.13 29.99
CA THR A 252 19.42 -7.93 29.32
C THR A 252 18.90 -8.39 27.95
N LYS A 253 17.65 -8.85 27.87
CA LYS A 253 17.01 -9.22 26.60
C LYS A 253 16.84 -8.01 25.68
N LEU A 254 16.42 -6.87 26.24
CA LEU A 254 16.30 -5.64 25.47
C LEU A 254 17.63 -5.22 24.85
N GLN A 255 18.70 -5.17 25.66
CA GLN A 255 20.03 -4.81 25.19
C GLN A 255 20.55 -5.78 24.12
N ALA A 256 20.34 -7.08 24.30
CA ALA A 256 20.70 -8.08 23.31
C ALA A 256 19.93 -7.86 21.98
N CYS A 257 18.63 -7.59 22.03
CA CYS A 257 17.83 -7.27 20.84
C CYS A 257 18.34 -6.02 20.13
N LEU A 258 18.54 -4.93 20.86
CA LEU A 258 19.04 -3.66 20.29
C LEU A 258 20.44 -3.82 19.66
N ALA A 259 21.29 -4.68 20.24
CA ALA A 259 22.62 -4.96 19.73
C ALA A 259 22.61 -5.75 18.41
N THR A 260 21.62 -6.62 18.19
CA THR A 260 21.51 -7.40 16.93
C THR A 260 21.17 -6.54 15.74
N ARG A 261 20.43 -5.44 15.93
CA ARG A 261 19.89 -4.56 14.86
C ARG A 261 19.20 -5.38 13.77
N ASP A 262 18.38 -6.36 14.18
CA ASP A 262 17.69 -7.25 13.25
C ASP A 262 16.61 -6.50 12.46
N LEU A 263 16.85 -6.33 11.16
CA LEU A 263 15.96 -5.64 10.23
C LEU A 263 14.90 -6.53 9.60
N ASP A 264 14.90 -7.82 9.82
CA ASP A 264 14.05 -8.80 9.12
C ASP A 264 12.57 -8.43 9.19
N ARG A 265 12.08 -8.07 10.38
CA ARG A 265 10.68 -7.68 10.59
C ARG A 265 10.31 -6.39 9.83
N VAL A 266 11.19 -5.39 9.88
CA VAL A 266 11.03 -4.12 9.18
C VAL A 266 11.06 -4.35 7.68
N GLN A 267 12.03 -5.13 7.19
CA GLN A 267 12.18 -5.41 5.75
C GLN A 267 11.01 -6.20 5.18
N LYS A 268 10.49 -7.18 5.92
CA LYS A 268 9.27 -7.93 5.55
C LYS A 268 8.08 -6.98 5.40
N SER A 269 7.89 -6.08 6.36
CA SER A 269 6.81 -5.10 6.33
C SER A 269 6.94 -4.11 5.15
N LEU A 270 8.16 -3.61 4.89
CA LEU A 270 8.45 -2.76 3.73
C LEU A 270 8.15 -3.47 2.41
N ASN A 271 8.59 -4.72 2.26
CA ASN A 271 8.37 -5.48 1.03
C ASN A 271 6.87 -5.77 0.80
N GLU A 272 6.16 -6.15 1.85
CA GLU A 272 4.71 -6.36 1.82
C GLU A 272 3.98 -5.07 1.44
N GLY A 273 4.28 -3.94 2.10
CA GLY A 273 3.68 -2.66 1.77
C GLY A 273 3.92 -2.25 0.32
N LYS A 274 5.15 -2.44 -0.21
CA LYS A 274 5.44 -2.19 -1.63
C LYS A 274 4.58 -3.04 -2.56
N GLN A 275 4.38 -4.33 -2.26
CA GLN A 275 3.53 -5.23 -3.05
C GLN A 275 2.05 -4.82 -2.99
N LEU A 276 1.62 -4.21 -1.89
CA LEU A 276 0.29 -3.64 -1.70
C LEU A 276 0.15 -2.24 -2.30
N GLY A 277 1.22 -1.71 -2.89
CA GLY A 277 1.28 -0.38 -3.49
C GLY A 277 1.37 0.76 -2.48
N VAL A 278 1.87 0.52 -1.27
CA VAL A 278 2.17 1.59 -0.29
C VAL A 278 3.35 2.39 -0.82
N ASN A 279 3.12 3.66 -1.16
CA ASN A 279 4.12 4.57 -1.73
C ASN A 279 4.45 5.74 -0.79
N ALA A 280 3.62 5.96 0.22
CA ALA A 280 3.77 7.03 1.21
C ALA A 280 3.24 6.58 2.57
N THR A 281 3.60 7.32 3.61
CA THR A 281 3.11 7.13 4.97
C THR A 281 2.38 8.36 5.49
N PRO A 282 1.33 8.19 6.28
CA PRO A 282 0.71 6.91 6.63
C PRO A 282 -0.11 6.32 5.49
N THR A 283 -0.20 4.99 5.39
CA THR A 283 -1.20 4.30 4.58
C THR A 283 -1.92 3.30 5.46
N LEU A 284 -3.24 3.35 5.45
CA LEU A 284 -4.10 2.49 6.24
C LEU A 284 -4.84 1.49 5.33
N PHE A 285 -5.08 0.30 5.87
CA PHE A 285 -5.99 -0.68 5.26
C PHE A 285 -7.08 -1.01 6.28
N VAL A 286 -8.30 -0.53 6.03
CA VAL A 286 -9.48 -0.80 6.87
C VAL A 286 -10.20 -2.01 6.30
N ASN A 287 -10.03 -3.18 6.92
CA ASN A 287 -10.46 -4.48 6.37
C ASN A 287 -10.08 -4.67 4.89
N GLY A 288 -8.96 -4.05 4.45
CA GLY A 288 -8.44 -4.12 3.08
C GLY A 288 -8.79 -2.94 2.19
N GLU A 289 -9.71 -2.05 2.57
CA GLU A 289 -9.91 -0.76 1.92
C GLU A 289 -8.70 0.14 2.17
N ARG A 290 -8.00 0.53 1.10
CA ARG A 290 -6.78 1.33 1.19
C ARG A 290 -7.10 2.81 1.30
N LEU A 291 -6.51 3.46 2.30
CA LEU A 291 -6.61 4.89 2.57
C LEU A 291 -5.22 5.48 2.68
N GLU A 292 -4.93 6.58 2.00
CA GLU A 292 -3.60 7.18 1.94
C GLU A 292 -3.56 8.56 2.60
N GLY A 293 -2.45 8.82 3.30
CA GLY A 293 -2.19 10.11 3.92
C GLY A 293 -2.87 10.30 5.27
N ALA A 294 -2.68 11.49 5.83
CA ALA A 294 -3.34 11.89 7.07
C ALA A 294 -4.78 12.32 6.77
N LEU A 295 -5.73 11.48 7.15
CA LEU A 295 -7.17 11.66 6.95
C LEU A 295 -7.76 12.58 8.01
N THR A 296 -8.88 13.22 7.67
CA THR A 296 -9.73 13.88 8.66
C THR A 296 -10.48 12.85 9.52
N PRO A 297 -10.97 13.22 10.71
CA PRO A 297 -11.82 12.33 11.52
C PRO A 297 -13.02 11.81 10.73
N GLU A 298 -13.67 12.65 9.94
CA GLU A 298 -14.87 12.31 9.16
C GLU A 298 -14.57 11.28 8.07
N GLU A 299 -13.45 11.41 7.37
CA GLU A 299 -13.02 10.46 6.33
C GLU A 299 -12.72 9.09 6.94
N LEU A 300 -12.02 9.08 8.07
CA LEU A 300 -11.67 7.84 8.77
C LEU A 300 -12.92 7.18 9.37
N GLU A 301 -13.81 7.95 10.00
CA GLU A 301 -15.10 7.46 10.50
C GLU A 301 -15.93 6.85 9.38
N ALA A 302 -16.01 7.49 8.21
CA ALA A 302 -16.77 6.96 7.08
C ALA A 302 -16.24 5.61 6.60
N ALA A 303 -14.92 5.42 6.57
CA ALA A 303 -14.32 4.12 6.23
C ALA A 303 -14.58 3.05 7.29
N LEU A 304 -14.48 3.39 8.57
CA LEU A 304 -14.78 2.48 9.67
C LEU A 304 -16.26 2.09 9.73
N ASP A 305 -17.16 3.04 9.49
CA ASP A 305 -18.61 2.80 9.45
C ASP A 305 -18.97 1.83 8.30
N ARG A 306 -18.36 1.99 7.11
CA ARG A 306 -18.50 1.02 6.00
C ARG A 306 -17.99 -0.36 6.40
N ALA A 307 -16.78 -0.44 6.92
CA ALA A 307 -16.17 -1.72 7.31
C ALA A 307 -16.98 -2.46 8.40
N LEU A 308 -17.56 -1.73 9.37
CA LEU A 308 -18.47 -2.31 10.36
C LEU A 308 -19.73 -2.84 9.71
N THR A 309 -20.34 -2.06 8.80
CA THR A 309 -21.54 -2.47 8.05
C THR A 309 -21.29 -3.74 7.26
N ASP A 310 -20.20 -3.81 6.52
CA ASP A 310 -19.78 -4.98 5.73
C ASP A 310 -19.50 -6.22 6.60
N ALA A 311 -18.97 -5.98 7.81
CA ALA A 311 -18.74 -7.03 8.81
C ALA A 311 -20.01 -7.44 9.60
N GLY A 312 -21.15 -6.83 9.35
CA GLY A 312 -22.40 -7.09 10.07
C GLY A 312 -22.37 -6.61 11.53
N VAL A 313 -21.52 -5.64 11.86
CA VAL A 313 -21.39 -5.08 13.21
C VAL A 313 -22.11 -3.74 13.29
N PRO A 314 -22.92 -3.49 14.34
CA PRO A 314 -23.62 -2.21 14.48
C PRO A 314 -22.66 -1.02 14.56
N VAL A 315 -22.92 -0.03 13.72
CA VAL A 315 -22.17 1.24 13.73
C VAL A 315 -22.54 2.03 14.99
N PRO A 316 -21.57 2.49 15.81
CA PRO A 316 -21.86 3.28 17.01
C PRO A 316 -22.42 4.65 16.62
N ALA A 317 -23.35 5.19 17.43
CA ALA A 317 -23.91 6.51 17.22
C ALA A 317 -22.79 7.58 17.23
N LYS A 318 -22.95 8.61 16.41
CA LYS A 318 -22.06 9.77 16.50
C LYS A 318 -22.28 10.50 17.81
N PRO A 319 -21.21 11.00 18.45
CA PRO A 319 -21.36 11.86 19.61
C PRO A 319 -22.26 13.06 19.28
N THR A 320 -23.24 13.31 20.13
CA THR A 320 -24.04 14.54 19.98
C THR A 320 -23.13 15.73 20.21
N PRO A 321 -23.10 16.73 19.30
CA PRO A 321 -22.32 17.94 19.54
C PRO A 321 -22.73 18.56 20.89
N ALA A 322 -21.74 18.93 21.69
CA ALA A 322 -22.02 19.67 22.92
C ALA A 322 -22.82 20.94 22.56
N PRO A 323 -23.87 21.31 23.33
CA PRO A 323 -24.60 22.53 23.09
C PRO A 323 -23.62 23.72 23.11
N ALA A 324 -23.72 24.56 22.07
CA ALA A 324 -22.91 25.76 21.99
C ALA A 324 -23.00 26.57 23.29
N PRO A 325 -21.89 27.09 23.84
CA PRO A 325 -21.94 27.90 25.04
C PRO A 325 -22.92 29.06 24.81
N ALA A 326 -23.89 29.18 25.71
CA ALA A 326 -24.86 30.26 25.66
C ALA A 326 -24.10 31.59 25.69
N THR A 327 -24.14 32.32 24.59
CA THR A 327 -23.64 33.70 24.54
C THR A 327 -24.45 34.52 25.53
N LYS A 328 -23.77 34.98 26.58
CA LYS A 328 -24.30 35.98 27.52
C LYS A 328 -24.18 37.38 26.95
#